data_b40ead4c89014c2ee88e1d48f48019c8
#
_entry.id   b40ead4c89014c2ee88e1d48f48019c8
#
_cell.length_a   1.000
_cell.length_b   1.000
_cell.length_c   1.000
_cell.angle_alpha   90.00
_cell.angle_beta   90.00
_cell.angle_gamma   90.00
#
_symmetry.space_group_name_H-M   'P 1'
#
loop_
_entity.id
_entity.type
_entity.pdbx_description
1 polymer ?
#
loop_
_entity_poly.entity_id
_entity_poly.type
_entity_poly.pdbx_seq_one_letter_code
_entity_poly.pdbx_strand_id
1 'polypeptide(L)'
;ILRNLGQSLGSLHAATADREEDFNILLNRMLAKYPATAEMQKNRDRLLPAAIEVGKKILVDAGVTVPEVVEEFARVARRRLISGRHRAFTPFDLSPDNIIVAERTHFLDYEVAGFRDATFDVACVIAGFPQFVFSRPISDDEVDELIESWVQEVRGIWPNVNNEERLQARIVTALIGWALSSVAFMKLGSISGMLNLLHVTEDGNTTLDVSNLDELLIPRSAEDDELVQQDLHDTFSALQRFAARGLDSRFPEVARFADDVVRLFLKND
;
A
#
# COMPACT_ATOMS: atom_id res chain seq x y z
N ILE A 1 -14.24 -12.25 -11.25
CA ILE A 1 -13.10 -11.35 -11.57
C ILE A 1 -12.02 -11.48 -10.51
N LEU A 2 -12.32 -11.29 -9.22
CA LEU A 2 -11.31 -11.27 -8.15
C LEU A 2 -10.61 -12.62 -7.95
N ARG A 3 -11.28 -13.76 -8.17
CA ARG A 3 -10.63 -15.07 -8.22
C ARG A 3 -9.51 -15.11 -9.27
N ASN A 4 -9.78 -14.68 -10.48
CA ASN A 4 -8.78 -14.67 -11.56
C ASN A 4 -7.64 -13.69 -11.25
N LEU A 5 -7.96 -12.55 -10.64
CA LEU A 5 -6.96 -11.57 -10.20
C LEU A 5 -6.06 -12.17 -9.11
N GLY A 6 -6.64 -12.81 -8.09
CA GLY A 6 -5.89 -13.50 -7.04
C GLY A 6 -4.99 -14.61 -7.58
N GLN A 7 -5.48 -15.43 -8.52
CA GLN A 7 -4.66 -16.44 -9.19
C GLN A 7 -3.51 -15.82 -9.99
N SER A 8 -3.78 -14.75 -10.75
CA SER A 8 -2.77 -14.11 -11.59
C SER A 8 -1.67 -13.45 -10.74
N LEU A 9 -2.06 -12.73 -9.67
CA LEU A 9 -1.11 -12.16 -8.70
C LEU A 9 -0.32 -13.27 -7.98
N GLY A 10 -1.02 -14.31 -7.52
CA GLY A 10 -0.38 -15.43 -6.85
C GLY A 10 0.64 -16.15 -7.73
N SER A 11 0.27 -16.43 -8.99
CA SER A 11 1.17 -17.05 -9.98
C SER A 11 2.39 -16.15 -10.27
N LEU A 12 2.19 -14.82 -10.40
CA LEU A 12 3.27 -13.85 -10.59
C LEU A 12 4.22 -13.87 -9.38
N HIS A 13 3.66 -13.78 -8.16
CA HIS A 13 4.44 -13.79 -6.92
C HIS A 13 5.21 -15.10 -6.73
N ALA A 14 4.56 -16.24 -6.98
CA ALA A 14 5.21 -17.55 -6.88
C ALA A 14 6.34 -17.73 -7.88
N ALA A 15 6.15 -17.27 -9.12
CA ALA A 15 7.16 -17.36 -10.18
C ALA A 15 8.37 -16.44 -9.96
N THR A 16 8.21 -15.37 -9.20
CA THR A 16 9.26 -14.34 -8.98
C THR A 16 9.83 -14.34 -7.56
N ALA A 17 9.29 -15.14 -6.64
CA ALA A 17 9.86 -15.31 -5.32
C ALA A 17 11.36 -15.71 -5.43
N ASP A 18 12.19 -15.13 -4.56
CA ASP A 18 13.64 -15.35 -4.51
C ASP A 18 14.44 -14.93 -5.77
N ARG A 19 13.81 -14.20 -6.71
CA ARG A 19 14.45 -13.70 -7.94
C ARG A 19 14.78 -12.21 -7.93
N GLU A 20 14.80 -11.59 -6.77
CA GLU A 20 15.09 -10.16 -6.61
C GLU A 20 16.50 -9.78 -7.15
N GLU A 21 17.48 -10.64 -6.98
CA GLU A 21 18.84 -10.40 -7.49
C GLU A 21 18.86 -10.35 -9.02
N ASP A 22 18.19 -11.30 -9.68
CA ASP A 22 18.07 -11.33 -11.15
C ASP A 22 17.42 -10.03 -11.67
N PHE A 23 16.33 -9.61 -11.02
CA PHE A 23 15.64 -8.37 -11.36
C PHE A 23 16.58 -7.15 -11.19
N ASN A 24 17.25 -7.04 -10.06
CA ASN A 24 18.14 -5.92 -9.77
C ASN A 24 19.32 -5.83 -10.76
N ILE A 25 19.87 -6.96 -11.21
CA ILE A 25 20.90 -6.99 -12.24
C ILE A 25 20.37 -6.38 -13.56
N LEU A 26 19.18 -6.79 -13.99
CA LEU A 26 18.57 -6.28 -15.21
C LEU A 26 18.18 -4.81 -15.09
N LEU A 27 17.58 -4.43 -13.97
CA LEU A 27 17.18 -3.05 -13.67
C LEU A 27 18.42 -2.14 -13.68
N ASN A 28 19.50 -2.50 -12.99
CA ASN A 28 20.72 -1.72 -12.94
C ASN A 28 21.37 -1.55 -14.32
N ARG A 29 21.32 -2.58 -15.18
CA ARG A 29 21.79 -2.45 -16.58
C ARG A 29 20.96 -1.47 -17.40
N MET A 30 19.65 -1.45 -17.17
CA MET A 30 18.74 -0.49 -17.81
C MET A 30 19.01 0.92 -17.28
N LEU A 31 19.05 1.10 -15.98
CA LEU A 31 19.24 2.40 -15.32
C LEU A 31 20.60 3.02 -15.62
N ALA A 32 21.64 2.21 -15.84
CA ALA A 32 22.94 2.72 -16.27
C ALA A 32 22.90 3.47 -17.62
N LYS A 33 21.89 3.20 -18.46
CA LYS A 33 21.66 3.91 -19.72
C LYS A 33 20.84 5.19 -19.55
N TYR A 34 20.10 5.31 -18.45
CA TYR A 34 19.15 6.40 -18.17
C TYR A 34 19.36 6.95 -16.74
N PRO A 35 20.41 7.75 -16.48
CA PRO A 35 20.74 8.22 -15.13
C PRO A 35 19.60 8.99 -14.42
N ALA A 36 18.83 9.79 -15.15
CA ALA A 36 17.68 10.51 -14.57
C ALA A 36 16.60 9.54 -14.06
N THR A 37 16.35 8.44 -14.77
CA THR A 37 15.43 7.38 -14.34
C THR A 37 15.95 6.65 -13.11
N ALA A 38 17.28 6.46 -13.01
CA ALA A 38 17.91 5.84 -11.84
C ALA A 38 17.67 6.65 -10.56
N GLU A 39 17.80 7.97 -10.65
CA GLU A 39 17.53 8.86 -9.50
C GLU A 39 16.05 8.85 -9.12
N MET A 40 15.15 8.89 -10.09
CA MET A 40 13.71 8.75 -9.86
C MET A 40 13.37 7.44 -9.16
N GLN A 41 13.92 6.30 -9.63
CA GLN A 41 13.68 4.99 -9.03
C GLN A 41 14.15 4.94 -7.57
N LYS A 42 15.36 5.42 -7.29
CA LYS A 42 15.92 5.49 -5.95
C LYS A 42 15.07 6.35 -5.00
N ASN A 43 14.61 7.50 -5.48
CA ASN A 43 13.75 8.38 -4.71
C ASN A 43 12.38 7.74 -4.43
N ARG A 44 11.81 7.05 -5.40
CA ARG A 44 10.53 6.33 -5.25
C ARG A 44 10.61 5.24 -4.18
N ASP A 45 11.66 4.44 -4.16
CA ASP A 45 11.84 3.38 -3.16
C ASP A 45 11.96 3.94 -1.72
N ARG A 46 12.43 5.19 -1.58
CA ARG A 46 12.47 5.91 -0.31
C ARG A 46 11.13 6.53 0.07
N LEU A 47 10.34 6.95 -0.93
CA LEU A 47 9.06 7.64 -0.72
C LEU A 47 7.99 6.72 -0.10
N LEU A 48 7.89 5.46 -0.54
CA LEU A 48 6.85 4.56 -0.07
C LEU A 48 6.87 4.35 1.46
N PRO A 49 8.02 4.03 2.09
CA PRO A 49 8.08 3.96 3.54
C PRO A 49 7.85 5.30 4.23
N ALA A 50 8.31 6.42 3.62
CA ALA A 50 8.13 7.76 4.16
C ALA A 50 6.67 8.19 4.13
N ALA A 51 5.92 7.85 3.07
CA ALA A 51 4.51 8.18 2.94
C ALA A 51 3.66 7.65 4.11
N ILE A 52 4.00 6.49 4.65
CA ILE A 52 3.32 5.92 5.83
C ILE A 52 3.48 6.86 7.04
N GLU A 53 4.68 7.38 7.29
CA GLU A 53 4.92 8.31 8.41
C GLU A 53 4.28 9.68 8.18
N VAL A 54 4.32 10.18 6.96
CA VAL A 54 3.67 11.46 6.60
C VAL A 54 2.16 11.36 6.77
N GLY A 55 1.55 10.31 6.25
CA GLY A 55 0.10 10.10 6.39
C GLY A 55 -0.34 9.96 7.85
N LYS A 56 0.46 9.24 8.65
CA LYS A 56 0.24 9.18 10.10
C LYS A 56 0.30 10.57 10.74
N LYS A 57 1.31 11.38 10.40
CA LYS A 57 1.46 12.74 10.92
C LYS A 57 0.25 13.62 10.54
N ILE A 58 -0.20 13.56 9.29
CA ILE A 58 -1.40 14.29 8.83
C ILE A 58 -2.62 13.93 9.68
N LEU A 59 -2.84 12.63 9.97
CA LEU A 59 -3.96 12.20 10.82
C LEU A 59 -3.82 12.69 12.26
N VAL A 60 -2.62 12.65 12.83
CA VAL A 60 -2.36 13.16 14.18
C VAL A 60 -2.61 14.67 14.25
N ASP A 61 -2.18 15.44 13.27
CA ASP A 61 -2.41 16.89 13.19
C ASP A 61 -3.90 17.19 13.00
N ALA A 62 -4.65 16.32 12.35
CA ALA A 62 -6.11 16.37 12.25
C ALA A 62 -6.85 15.92 13.54
N GLY A 63 -6.12 15.58 14.62
CA GLY A 63 -6.68 15.23 15.93
C GLY A 63 -6.99 13.73 16.10
N VAL A 64 -6.54 12.85 15.20
CA VAL A 64 -6.68 11.39 15.35
C VAL A 64 -5.61 10.86 16.29
N THR A 65 -6.03 10.08 17.28
CA THR A 65 -5.09 9.33 18.14
C THR A 65 -4.67 8.05 17.45
N VAL A 66 -3.37 7.85 17.25
CA VAL A 66 -2.82 6.60 16.67
C VAL A 66 -2.40 5.68 17.82
N PRO A 67 -3.06 4.52 18.01
CA PRO A 67 -2.70 3.57 19.06
C PRO A 67 -1.32 2.94 18.85
N GLU A 68 -0.66 2.51 19.94
CA GLU A 68 0.66 1.85 19.87
C GLU A 68 0.66 0.61 18.96
N VAL A 69 -0.42 -0.14 18.96
CA VAL A 69 -0.62 -1.31 18.10
C VAL A 69 -0.58 -0.92 16.61
N VAL A 70 -1.18 0.20 16.22
CA VAL A 70 -1.16 0.70 14.84
C VAL A 70 0.24 1.22 14.48
N GLU A 71 0.91 1.88 15.42
CA GLU A 71 2.33 2.30 15.28
C GLU A 71 3.24 1.09 15.01
N GLU A 72 3.03 -0.01 15.73
CA GLU A 72 3.78 -1.25 15.52
C GLU A 72 3.56 -1.81 14.11
N PHE A 73 2.29 -1.93 13.68
CA PHE A 73 1.96 -2.39 12.33
C PHE A 73 2.51 -1.46 11.25
N ALA A 74 2.42 -0.14 11.42
CA ALA A 74 2.97 0.85 10.49
C ALA A 74 4.50 0.71 10.35
N ARG A 75 5.21 0.54 11.46
CA ARG A 75 6.66 0.28 11.48
C ARG A 75 7.02 -1.02 10.75
N VAL A 76 6.23 -2.08 10.94
CA VAL A 76 6.42 -3.35 10.23
C VAL A 76 6.10 -3.19 8.74
N ALA A 77 5.05 -2.44 8.36
CA ALA A 77 4.70 -2.14 6.97
C ALA A 77 5.87 -1.46 6.23
N ARG A 78 6.43 -0.39 6.83
CA ARG A 78 7.60 0.31 6.28
C ARG A 78 8.77 -0.64 6.01
N ARG A 79 9.09 -1.50 6.99
CA ARG A 79 10.16 -2.48 6.82
C ARG A 79 9.85 -3.47 5.70
N ARG A 80 8.61 -3.95 5.56
CA ARG A 80 8.22 -4.94 4.54
C ARG A 80 8.23 -4.38 3.12
N LEU A 81 8.12 -3.09 2.95
CA LEU A 81 8.30 -2.45 1.64
C LEU A 81 9.74 -2.63 1.11
N ILE A 82 10.73 -2.70 2.00
CA ILE A 82 12.16 -2.72 1.64
C ILE A 82 12.87 -4.03 1.98
N SER A 83 12.32 -4.87 2.87
CA SER A 83 12.96 -6.10 3.33
C SER A 83 11.94 -7.14 3.81
N GLY A 84 12.33 -8.40 3.86
CA GLY A 84 11.49 -9.49 4.37
C GLY A 84 11.64 -10.78 3.58
N ARG A 85 10.85 -11.81 3.95
CA ARG A 85 10.95 -13.15 3.37
C ARG A 85 9.90 -13.46 2.29
N HIS A 86 8.79 -12.73 2.25
CA HIS A 86 7.73 -12.93 1.25
C HIS A 86 7.83 -11.89 0.14
N ARG A 87 9.06 -11.69 -0.34
CA ARG A 87 9.32 -10.74 -1.40
C ARG A 87 9.14 -11.42 -2.76
N ALA A 88 8.41 -10.74 -3.60
CA ALA A 88 8.22 -11.11 -4.99
C ALA A 88 8.16 -9.83 -5.84
N PHE A 89 8.16 -9.96 -7.14
CA PHE A 89 7.86 -8.86 -8.03
C PHE A 89 6.40 -8.46 -7.85
N THR A 90 6.18 -7.22 -7.43
CA THR A 90 4.87 -6.61 -7.22
C THR A 90 4.64 -5.54 -8.29
N PRO A 91 3.57 -5.59 -9.10
CA PRO A 91 3.13 -4.46 -9.92
C PRO A 91 2.93 -3.21 -9.09
N PHE A 92 2.39 -3.34 -7.91
CA PHE A 92 2.13 -2.34 -6.87
C PHE A 92 1.02 -1.35 -7.24
N ASP A 93 1.07 -0.72 -8.41
CA ASP A 93 -0.04 0.06 -8.93
C ASP A 93 -1.03 -0.87 -9.66
N LEU A 94 -1.99 -1.36 -8.90
CA LEU A 94 -3.06 -2.23 -9.37
C LEU A 94 -4.36 -1.48 -9.64
N SER A 95 -4.28 -0.18 -9.95
CA SER A 95 -5.48 0.57 -10.33
C SER A 95 -6.23 -0.16 -11.48
N PRO A 96 -7.57 -0.15 -11.48
CA PRO A 96 -8.36 -0.90 -12.46
C PRO A 96 -8.06 -0.61 -13.93
N ASP A 97 -7.58 0.58 -14.25
CA ASP A 97 -7.11 0.98 -15.57
C ASP A 97 -5.77 0.33 -15.98
N ASN A 98 -5.00 -0.16 -14.99
CA ASN A 98 -3.78 -0.94 -15.21
C ASN A 98 -4.02 -2.46 -15.27
N ILE A 99 -5.29 -2.91 -15.26
CA ILE A 99 -5.64 -4.33 -15.26
C ILE A 99 -6.52 -4.67 -16.47
N ILE A 100 -6.01 -5.48 -17.37
CA ILE A 100 -6.81 -6.03 -18.47
C ILE A 100 -7.27 -7.45 -18.10
N VAL A 101 -8.59 -7.61 -17.99
CA VAL A 101 -9.23 -8.90 -17.74
C VAL A 101 -9.66 -9.50 -19.10
N ALA A 102 -8.95 -10.54 -19.52
CA ALA A 102 -9.25 -11.33 -20.72
C ALA A 102 -9.31 -12.82 -20.34
N GLU A 103 -8.88 -13.74 -21.20
CA GLU A 103 -8.67 -15.15 -20.83
C GLU A 103 -7.65 -15.30 -19.70
N ARG A 104 -6.69 -14.38 -19.65
CA ARG A 104 -5.75 -14.20 -18.55
C ARG A 104 -5.77 -12.73 -18.12
N THR A 105 -5.46 -12.48 -16.86
CA THR A 105 -5.26 -11.11 -16.37
C THR A 105 -3.87 -10.62 -16.78
N HIS A 106 -3.81 -9.41 -17.33
CA HIS A 106 -2.58 -8.74 -17.69
C HIS A 106 -2.47 -7.46 -16.87
N PHE A 107 -1.28 -7.21 -16.36
CA PHE A 107 -0.96 -5.97 -15.64
C PHE A 107 -0.23 -5.03 -16.61
N LEU A 108 -0.56 -3.76 -16.54
CA LEU A 108 0.04 -2.67 -17.31
C LEU A 108 0.82 -1.74 -16.37
N ASP A 109 1.56 -0.81 -16.95
CA ASP A 109 2.23 0.27 -16.25
C ASP A 109 3.09 -0.15 -15.04
N TYR A 110 4.20 -0.78 -15.33
CA TYR A 110 5.15 -1.26 -14.32
C TYR A 110 6.11 -0.16 -13.80
N GLU A 111 5.77 1.11 -13.93
CA GLU A 111 6.69 2.19 -13.56
C GLU A 111 7.00 2.24 -12.06
N VAL A 112 6.05 1.78 -11.20
CA VAL A 112 6.24 1.67 -9.75
C VAL A 112 6.52 0.25 -9.27
N ALA A 113 6.59 -0.71 -10.21
CA ALA A 113 6.82 -2.11 -9.87
C ALA A 113 8.20 -2.33 -9.23
N GLY A 114 8.31 -3.37 -8.43
CA GLY A 114 9.55 -3.74 -7.77
C GLY A 114 9.39 -4.94 -6.85
N PHE A 115 10.45 -5.29 -6.14
CA PHE A 115 10.40 -6.38 -5.17
C PHE A 115 10.00 -5.86 -3.80
N ARG A 116 8.82 -6.29 -3.33
CA ARG A 116 8.24 -5.95 -2.01
C ARG A 116 7.55 -7.16 -1.41
N ASP A 117 7.03 -7.01 -0.19
CA ASP A 117 6.17 -8.05 0.38
C ASP A 117 4.90 -8.19 -0.49
N ALA A 118 4.67 -9.39 -1.01
CA ALA A 118 3.58 -9.69 -1.94
C ALA A 118 2.18 -9.39 -1.37
N THR A 119 2.03 -9.32 -0.03
CA THR A 119 0.75 -8.96 0.59
C THR A 119 0.34 -7.50 0.37
N PHE A 120 1.25 -6.61 -0.09
CA PHE A 120 0.86 -5.25 -0.46
C PHE A 120 -0.05 -5.23 -1.70
N ASP A 121 0.20 -6.09 -2.69
CA ASP A 121 -0.68 -6.20 -3.85
C ASP A 121 -2.05 -6.76 -3.46
N VAL A 122 -2.08 -7.78 -2.61
CA VAL A 122 -3.34 -8.32 -2.08
C VAL A 122 -4.10 -7.26 -1.29
N ALA A 123 -3.42 -6.52 -0.42
CA ALA A 123 -4.01 -5.45 0.37
C ALA A 123 -4.49 -4.26 -0.48
N CYS A 124 -3.81 -3.94 -1.58
CA CYS A 124 -4.26 -2.93 -2.55
C CYS A 124 -5.67 -3.26 -3.08
N VAL A 125 -5.88 -4.49 -3.50
CA VAL A 125 -7.19 -4.94 -3.99
C VAL A 125 -8.23 -4.93 -2.86
N ILE A 126 -7.91 -5.46 -1.67
CA ILE A 126 -8.82 -5.47 -0.51
C ILE A 126 -9.25 -4.06 -0.11
N ALA A 127 -8.33 -3.11 -0.15
CA ALA A 127 -8.59 -1.70 0.16
C ALA A 127 -9.44 -0.98 -0.90
N GLY A 128 -9.78 -1.64 -2.02
CA GLY A 128 -10.58 -1.06 -3.09
C GLY A 128 -9.74 -0.25 -4.07
N PHE A 129 -8.48 -0.59 -4.27
CA PHE A 129 -7.54 0.12 -5.14
C PHE A 129 -7.31 1.57 -4.70
N PRO A 130 -6.65 1.80 -3.55
CA PRO A 130 -6.43 3.14 -3.00
C PRO A 130 -5.84 4.10 -4.01
N GLN A 131 -6.29 5.36 -3.97
CA GLN A 131 -5.92 6.44 -4.90
C GLN A 131 -6.56 6.32 -6.30
N PHE A 132 -7.43 5.34 -6.52
CA PHE A 132 -8.27 5.24 -7.72
C PHE A 132 -9.72 5.57 -7.37
N VAL A 133 -10.05 6.85 -7.40
CA VAL A 133 -11.32 7.45 -6.90
C VAL A 133 -12.61 6.97 -7.60
N PHE A 134 -12.51 6.13 -8.63
CA PHE A 134 -13.65 5.60 -9.37
C PHE A 134 -13.94 4.13 -9.09
N SER A 135 -13.26 3.53 -8.12
CA SER A 135 -13.52 2.15 -7.73
C SER A 135 -14.72 2.05 -6.79
N ARG A 136 -15.30 0.88 -6.71
CA ARG A 136 -16.29 0.54 -5.69
C ARG A 136 -15.63 -0.22 -4.54
N PRO A 137 -16.18 -0.15 -3.32
CA PRO A 137 -15.73 -1.03 -2.23
C PRO A 137 -15.83 -2.52 -2.62
N ILE A 138 -14.83 -3.29 -2.22
CA ILE A 138 -14.79 -4.74 -2.38
C ILE A 138 -15.54 -5.37 -1.20
N SER A 139 -16.47 -6.30 -1.48
CA SER A 139 -17.22 -7.00 -0.44
C SER A 139 -16.36 -8.05 0.28
N ASP A 140 -16.78 -8.46 1.48
CA ASP A 140 -16.03 -9.43 2.27
C ASP A 140 -15.93 -10.81 1.58
N ASP A 141 -16.99 -11.25 0.89
CA ASP A 141 -16.98 -12.49 0.09
C ASP A 141 -15.99 -12.39 -1.08
N GLU A 142 -15.92 -11.24 -1.73
CA GLU A 142 -14.97 -10.97 -2.80
C GLU A 142 -13.51 -10.95 -2.30
N VAL A 143 -13.30 -10.41 -1.10
CA VAL A 143 -11.99 -10.43 -0.40
C VAL A 143 -11.57 -11.87 -0.09
N ASP A 144 -12.48 -12.68 0.43
CA ASP A 144 -12.19 -14.09 0.77
C ASP A 144 -11.86 -14.90 -0.50
N GLU A 145 -12.59 -14.69 -1.60
CA GLU A 145 -12.31 -15.32 -2.89
C GLU A 145 -10.94 -14.92 -3.47
N LEU A 146 -10.56 -13.65 -3.33
CA LEU A 146 -9.23 -13.15 -3.73
C LEU A 146 -8.13 -13.82 -2.92
N ILE A 147 -8.25 -13.82 -1.59
CA ILE A 147 -7.23 -14.37 -0.69
C ILE A 147 -7.09 -15.88 -0.91
N GLU A 148 -8.21 -16.62 -0.98
CA GLU A 148 -8.19 -18.05 -1.19
C GLU A 148 -7.46 -18.42 -2.49
N SER A 149 -7.81 -17.73 -3.59
CA SER A 149 -7.20 -17.99 -4.89
C SER A 149 -5.72 -17.62 -4.93
N TRP A 150 -5.31 -16.53 -4.26
CA TRP A 150 -3.91 -16.14 -4.13
C TRP A 150 -3.11 -17.16 -3.30
N VAL A 151 -3.66 -17.61 -2.16
CA VAL A 151 -3.03 -18.62 -1.28
C VAL A 151 -2.78 -19.91 -2.03
N GLN A 152 -3.71 -20.38 -2.87
CA GLN A 152 -3.55 -21.60 -3.67
C GLN A 152 -2.27 -21.57 -4.51
N GLU A 153 -1.90 -20.43 -5.06
CA GLU A 153 -0.72 -20.27 -5.92
C GLU A 153 0.59 -20.17 -5.11
N VAL A 154 0.58 -19.46 -3.96
CA VAL A 154 1.82 -19.14 -3.23
C VAL A 154 2.15 -20.12 -2.10
N ARG A 155 1.22 -20.98 -1.67
CA ARG A 155 1.41 -21.88 -0.51
C ARG A 155 2.57 -22.86 -0.65
N GLY A 156 2.94 -23.20 -1.89
CA GLY A 156 4.09 -24.07 -2.17
C GLY A 156 5.43 -23.38 -1.93
N ILE A 157 5.47 -22.06 -2.08
CA ILE A 157 6.67 -21.22 -1.88
C ILE A 157 6.71 -20.70 -0.43
N TRP A 158 5.56 -20.26 0.09
CA TRP A 158 5.45 -19.73 1.45
C TRP A 158 4.43 -20.53 2.28
N PRO A 159 4.79 -21.70 2.82
CA PRO A 159 3.84 -22.58 3.53
C PRO A 159 3.13 -21.94 4.73
N ASN A 160 3.70 -20.88 5.31
CA ASN A 160 3.13 -20.17 6.44
C ASN A 160 1.90 -19.30 6.09
N VAL A 161 1.58 -19.11 4.80
CA VAL A 161 0.31 -18.49 4.38
C VAL A 161 -0.90 -19.39 4.68
N ASN A 162 -0.70 -20.69 4.92
CA ASN A 162 -1.75 -21.59 5.37
C ASN A 162 -2.17 -21.37 6.85
N ASN A 163 -1.41 -20.59 7.61
CA ASN A 163 -1.82 -20.15 8.94
C ASN A 163 -2.62 -18.86 8.80
N GLU A 164 -3.91 -18.95 8.99
CA GLU A 164 -4.87 -17.88 8.78
C GLU A 164 -4.55 -16.63 9.62
N GLU A 165 -4.31 -16.79 10.92
CA GLU A 165 -3.98 -15.66 11.83
C GLU A 165 -2.72 -14.92 11.35
N ARG A 166 -1.67 -15.66 10.96
CA ARG A 166 -0.43 -15.07 10.44
C ARG A 166 -0.64 -14.35 9.11
N LEU A 167 -1.44 -14.94 8.23
CA LEU A 167 -1.75 -14.33 6.94
C LEU A 167 -2.56 -13.04 7.15
N GLN A 168 -3.61 -13.09 7.97
CA GLN A 168 -4.41 -11.92 8.33
C GLN A 168 -3.55 -10.80 8.93
N ALA A 169 -2.62 -11.12 9.85
CA ALA A 169 -1.71 -10.14 10.43
C ALA A 169 -0.76 -9.51 9.38
N ARG A 170 -0.38 -10.26 8.34
CA ARG A 170 0.39 -9.72 7.23
C ARG A 170 -0.43 -8.79 6.35
N ILE A 171 -1.66 -9.18 6.04
CA ILE A 171 -2.58 -8.38 5.24
C ILE A 171 -2.95 -7.09 5.98
N VAL A 172 -3.30 -7.15 7.27
CA VAL A 172 -3.55 -5.95 8.11
C VAL A 172 -2.34 -5.02 8.13
N THR A 173 -1.12 -5.58 8.23
CA THR A 173 0.11 -4.77 8.11
C THR A 173 0.16 -4.00 6.79
N ALA A 174 -0.12 -4.67 5.68
CA ALA A 174 -0.08 -4.04 4.37
C ALA A 174 -1.24 -3.05 4.16
N LEU A 175 -2.44 -3.36 4.66
CA LEU A 175 -3.59 -2.44 4.66
C LEU A 175 -3.31 -1.15 5.42
N ILE A 176 -2.69 -1.22 6.61
CA ILE A 176 -2.25 -0.04 7.36
C ILE A 176 -1.22 0.75 6.54
N GLY A 177 -0.29 0.05 5.87
CA GLY A 177 0.67 0.68 4.96
C GLY A 177 -0.03 1.46 3.85
N TRP A 178 -1.00 0.85 3.16
CA TRP A 178 -1.79 1.51 2.12
C TRP A 178 -2.63 2.67 2.67
N ALA A 179 -3.38 2.45 3.74
CA ALA A 179 -4.26 3.46 4.31
C ALA A 179 -3.48 4.73 4.71
N LEU A 180 -2.37 4.58 5.44
CA LEU A 180 -1.56 5.72 5.85
C LEU A 180 -0.84 6.38 4.68
N SER A 181 -0.25 5.61 3.74
CA SER A 181 0.41 6.21 2.57
C SER A 181 -0.57 6.92 1.64
N SER A 182 -1.81 6.44 1.51
CA SER A 182 -2.85 7.10 0.72
C SER A 182 -3.21 8.47 1.29
N VAL A 183 -3.29 8.62 2.61
CA VAL A 183 -3.47 9.96 3.22
C VAL A 183 -2.39 10.92 2.75
N ALA A 184 -1.11 10.50 2.75
CA ALA A 184 0.00 11.34 2.31
C ALA A 184 -0.10 11.68 0.81
N PHE A 185 -0.24 10.68 -0.06
CA PHE A 185 -0.29 10.90 -1.51
C PHE A 185 -1.52 11.71 -1.92
N MET A 186 -2.68 11.42 -1.34
CA MET A 186 -3.91 12.12 -1.65
C MET A 186 -3.88 13.57 -1.14
N LYS A 187 -3.30 13.89 0.00
CA LYS A 187 -3.21 15.27 0.52
C LYS A 187 -2.08 16.09 -0.10
N LEU A 188 -0.96 15.47 -0.46
CA LEU A 188 0.19 16.15 -1.10
C LEU A 188 0.13 16.13 -2.64
N GLY A 189 -0.81 15.41 -3.21
CA GLY A 189 -1.20 15.42 -4.63
C GLY A 189 -0.17 14.89 -5.63
N SER A 190 1.07 14.57 -5.22
CA SER A 190 2.06 14.03 -6.14
C SER A 190 3.29 13.47 -5.44
N ILE A 191 4.04 12.65 -6.18
CA ILE A 191 5.39 12.21 -5.80
C ILE A 191 6.32 13.43 -5.56
N SER A 192 6.16 14.49 -6.34
CA SER A 192 6.99 15.69 -6.18
C SER A 192 6.76 16.41 -4.85
N GLY A 193 5.51 16.50 -4.37
CA GLY A 193 5.21 17.03 -3.04
C GLY A 193 5.88 16.23 -1.93
N MET A 194 5.82 14.90 -2.04
CA MET A 194 6.50 13.99 -1.11
C MET A 194 8.04 14.10 -1.17
N LEU A 195 8.62 14.30 -2.36
CA LEU A 195 10.07 14.45 -2.52
C LEU A 195 10.60 15.69 -1.78
N ASN A 196 9.81 16.76 -1.70
CA ASN A 196 10.19 17.97 -0.97
C ASN A 196 10.33 17.76 0.54
N LEU A 197 9.71 16.70 1.09
CA LEU A 197 9.82 16.33 2.50
C LEU A 197 11.06 15.47 2.79
N LEU A 198 11.69 14.89 1.76
CA LEU A 198 12.83 14.00 1.91
C LEU A 198 14.14 14.81 1.82
N HIS A 199 14.86 14.87 2.90
CA HIS A 199 16.22 15.38 2.92
C HIS A 199 17.22 14.21 2.97
N VAL A 200 18.09 14.14 1.98
CA VAL A 200 19.21 13.21 1.97
C VAL A 200 20.41 13.91 2.62
N THR A 201 20.82 13.41 3.77
CA THR A 201 22.02 13.91 4.46
C THR A 201 23.30 13.52 3.69
N GLU A 202 24.41 14.21 3.95
CA GLU A 202 25.71 13.92 3.31
C GLU A 202 26.14 12.46 3.49
N ASP A 203 25.76 11.83 4.60
CA ASP A 203 26.02 10.41 4.89
C ASP A 203 25.10 9.44 4.13
N GLY A 204 24.24 9.96 3.23
CA GLY A 204 23.29 9.16 2.46
C GLY A 204 22.06 8.69 3.23
N ASN A 205 21.91 9.09 4.50
CA ASN A 205 20.69 8.83 5.26
C ASN A 205 19.54 9.75 4.77
N THR A 206 18.34 9.21 4.76
CA THR A 206 17.15 9.98 4.40
C THR A 206 16.43 10.37 5.68
N THR A 207 16.29 11.66 5.90
CA THR A 207 15.46 12.23 6.97
C THR A 207 14.17 12.80 6.38
N LEU A 208 13.11 12.77 7.15
CA LEU A 208 11.81 13.32 6.78
C LEU A 208 11.64 14.65 7.52
N ASP A 209 11.55 15.75 6.78
CA ASP A 209 11.21 17.04 7.35
C ASP A 209 9.72 17.33 7.10
N VAL A 210 8.94 17.28 8.15
CA VAL A 210 7.49 17.55 8.16
C VAL A 210 7.15 18.89 8.84
N SER A 211 8.15 19.73 9.07
CA SER A 211 7.93 21.04 9.75
C SER A 211 7.03 21.99 8.97
N ASN A 212 7.05 21.90 7.63
CA ASN A 212 6.27 22.76 6.74
C ASN A 212 5.20 21.97 5.97
N LEU A 213 4.68 20.90 6.58
CA LEU A 213 3.72 20.01 5.92
C LEU A 213 2.48 20.75 5.41
N ASP A 214 1.94 21.71 6.20
CA ASP A 214 0.75 22.48 5.85
C ASP A 214 0.94 23.33 4.59
N GLU A 215 2.17 23.82 4.33
CA GLU A 215 2.50 24.60 3.14
C GLU A 215 2.55 23.74 1.86
N LEU A 216 2.70 22.43 2.01
CA LEU A 216 2.80 21.48 0.92
C LEU A 216 1.46 20.80 0.59
N LEU A 217 0.43 21.00 1.43
CA LEU A 217 -0.91 20.52 1.13
C LEU A 217 -1.46 21.23 -0.09
N ILE A 218 -1.93 20.46 -1.08
CA ILE A 218 -2.42 21.05 -2.33
C ILE A 218 -3.84 21.55 -2.14
N PRO A 219 -4.12 22.84 -2.41
CA PRO A 219 -5.49 23.34 -2.52
C PRO A 219 -6.22 22.62 -3.65
N ARG A 220 -7.43 22.15 -3.38
CA ARG A 220 -8.28 21.44 -4.34
C ARG A 220 -9.59 22.17 -4.56
N SER A 221 -10.26 21.84 -5.67
CA SER A 221 -11.69 22.14 -5.80
C SER A 221 -12.51 21.35 -4.78
N ALA A 222 -13.71 21.80 -4.46
CA ALA A 222 -14.61 21.08 -3.56
C ALA A 222 -14.93 19.67 -4.10
N GLU A 223 -15.09 19.53 -5.42
CA GLU A 223 -15.36 18.26 -6.08
C GLU A 223 -14.19 17.27 -5.97
N ASP A 224 -12.95 17.74 -6.19
CA ASP A 224 -11.74 16.92 -6.04
C ASP A 224 -11.54 16.51 -4.57
N ASP A 225 -11.86 17.38 -3.62
CA ASP A 225 -11.72 17.09 -2.19
C ASP A 225 -12.75 16.04 -1.75
N GLU A 226 -13.97 16.09 -2.26
CA GLU A 226 -15.00 15.06 -2.02
C GLU A 226 -14.56 13.69 -2.53
N LEU A 227 -14.01 13.60 -3.75
CA LEU A 227 -13.48 12.35 -4.30
C LEU A 227 -12.34 11.79 -3.45
N VAL A 228 -11.43 12.65 -2.98
CA VAL A 228 -10.32 12.25 -2.08
C VAL A 228 -10.85 11.75 -0.74
N GLN A 229 -11.85 12.44 -0.17
CA GLN A 229 -12.46 12.02 1.09
C GLN A 229 -13.16 10.68 0.95
N GLN A 230 -13.88 10.46 -0.14
CA GLN A 230 -14.53 9.18 -0.43
C GLN A 230 -13.53 8.04 -0.58
N ASP A 231 -12.43 8.22 -1.32
CA ASP A 231 -11.38 7.20 -1.50
C ASP A 231 -10.73 6.82 -0.15
N LEU A 232 -10.38 7.82 0.66
CA LEU A 232 -9.82 7.60 1.99
C LEU A 232 -10.83 6.92 2.93
N HIS A 233 -12.09 7.35 2.90
CA HIS A 233 -13.17 6.71 3.64
C HIS A 233 -13.29 5.23 3.29
N ASP A 234 -13.30 4.88 2.00
CA ASP A 234 -13.45 3.50 1.53
C ASP A 234 -12.23 2.65 1.88
N THR A 235 -11.02 3.21 1.75
CA THR A 235 -9.76 2.56 2.14
C THR A 235 -9.74 2.22 3.64
N PHE A 236 -10.09 3.18 4.52
CA PHE A 236 -10.13 2.93 5.96
C PHE A 236 -11.30 2.05 6.37
N SER A 237 -12.44 2.13 5.68
CA SER A 237 -13.58 1.22 5.89
C SER A 237 -13.21 -0.23 5.55
N ALA A 238 -12.43 -0.46 4.51
CA ALA A 238 -11.92 -1.79 4.17
C ALA A 238 -10.97 -2.33 5.25
N LEU A 239 -10.05 -1.50 5.75
CA LEU A 239 -9.16 -1.84 6.88
C LEU A 239 -9.98 -2.19 8.13
N GLN A 240 -10.98 -1.38 8.47
CA GLN A 240 -11.88 -1.58 9.60
C GLN A 240 -12.59 -2.93 9.52
N ARG A 241 -13.28 -3.21 8.38
CA ARG A 241 -13.99 -4.48 8.17
C ARG A 241 -13.08 -5.68 8.24
N PHE A 242 -11.91 -5.61 7.56
CA PHE A 242 -10.95 -6.72 7.54
C PHE A 242 -10.38 -7.01 8.93
N ALA A 243 -10.00 -5.97 9.70
CA ALA A 243 -9.51 -6.14 11.06
C ALA A 243 -10.60 -6.64 12.01
N ALA A 244 -11.85 -6.13 11.90
CA ALA A 244 -12.95 -6.51 12.79
C ALA A 244 -13.30 -8.01 12.75
N ARG A 245 -13.06 -8.69 11.64
CA ARG A 245 -13.33 -10.12 11.46
C ARG A 245 -12.10 -11.02 11.65
N GLY A 246 -10.93 -10.45 11.93
CA GLY A 246 -9.69 -11.22 12.03
C GLY A 246 -9.46 -11.82 13.42
N LEU A 247 -8.50 -12.75 13.49
CA LEU A 247 -8.26 -13.60 14.67
C LEU A 247 -7.27 -13.02 15.68
N ASP A 248 -6.39 -12.09 15.27
CA ASP A 248 -5.37 -11.52 16.15
C ASP A 248 -6.01 -10.60 17.20
N SER A 249 -5.64 -10.80 18.46
CA SER A 249 -6.17 -10.03 19.62
C SER A 249 -5.92 -8.52 19.55
N ARG A 250 -4.99 -8.06 18.68
CA ARG A 250 -4.68 -6.65 18.44
C ARG A 250 -5.64 -5.98 17.45
N PHE A 251 -6.33 -6.75 16.63
CA PHE A 251 -7.17 -6.24 15.54
C PHE A 251 -8.36 -5.39 15.99
N PRO A 252 -9.03 -5.65 17.14
CA PRO A 252 -10.08 -4.76 17.61
C PRO A 252 -9.64 -3.31 17.83
N GLU A 253 -8.35 -3.09 18.18
CA GLU A 253 -7.80 -1.75 18.32
C GLU A 253 -7.49 -1.11 16.98
N VAL A 254 -7.00 -1.89 16.01
CA VAL A 254 -6.84 -1.45 14.61
C VAL A 254 -8.19 -1.08 13.99
N ALA A 255 -9.22 -1.90 14.20
CA ALA A 255 -10.56 -1.63 13.69
C ALA A 255 -11.16 -0.33 14.28
N ARG A 256 -10.97 -0.07 15.58
CA ARG A 256 -11.41 1.19 16.21
C ARG A 256 -10.68 2.39 15.65
N PHE A 257 -9.35 2.31 15.50
CA PHE A 257 -8.56 3.37 14.87
C PHE A 257 -9.08 3.68 13.46
N ALA A 258 -9.32 2.65 12.64
CA ALA A 258 -9.84 2.85 11.29
C ALA A 258 -11.24 3.49 11.30
N ASP A 259 -12.13 3.09 12.21
CA ASP A 259 -13.45 3.69 12.39
C ASP A 259 -13.37 5.17 12.82
N ASP A 260 -12.43 5.53 13.70
CA ASP A 260 -12.21 6.93 14.10
C ASP A 260 -11.78 7.79 12.91
N VAL A 261 -10.92 7.25 12.02
CA VAL A 261 -10.52 7.94 10.79
C VAL A 261 -11.67 8.05 9.80
N VAL A 262 -12.47 6.99 9.61
CA VAL A 262 -13.69 7.02 8.78
C VAL A 262 -14.61 8.14 9.21
N ARG A 263 -14.85 8.28 10.52
CA ARG A 263 -15.71 9.35 11.07
C ARG A 263 -15.14 10.76 10.86
N LEU A 264 -13.82 10.90 10.76
CA LEU A 264 -13.18 12.18 10.45
C LEU A 264 -13.59 12.65 9.05
N PHE A 265 -13.61 11.73 8.08
CA PHE A 265 -13.99 12.05 6.70
C PHE A 265 -15.49 12.27 6.50
N LEU A 266 -16.35 11.69 7.35
CA LEU A 266 -17.80 11.92 7.32
C LEU A 266 -18.26 13.23 7.99
N LYS A 267 -17.45 13.85 8.84
CA LYS A 267 -17.82 15.05 9.60
C LYS A 267 -17.64 16.37 8.84
N ASN A 268 -17.14 16.34 7.62
CA ASN A 268 -16.91 17.53 6.81
C ASN A 268 -18.04 17.83 5.81
N ASP A 269 -19.24 17.23 6.01
CA ASP A 269 -20.50 17.54 5.31
C ASP A 269 -21.28 18.69 6.00
#